data_2f952e3119f28b6b0f4544cbde317449
#
_entry.id   2f952e3119f28b6b0f4544cbde317449
#
_cell.length_a   1.000
_cell.length_b   1.000
_cell.length_c   1.000
_cell.angle_alpha   90.00
_cell.angle_beta   90.00
_cell.angle_gamma   90.00
#
_symmetry.space_group_name_H-M   'P 1'
#
loop_
_entity.id
_entity.type
_entity.pdbx_description
1 polymer ?
#
loop_
_entity_poly.entity_id
_entity_poly.type
_entity_poly.pdbx_seq_one_letter_code
_entity_poly.pdbx_strand_id
1 'polypeptide(L)'
;MSQGAFDTVVSAHHEEIFRYLRRVIGAGGDAEDLSQETFLRAYRAFGALPLDANVRAWLFSIATNLAKNYYRSETRRRRAYGEVRATMREGAGPAPEAELISRETGALVEEIVQRLPLKQRLAFTQRKIHGLEYDAIGQSLGCSAESARAHVFQALRKIRQGLDGHGRVSEEPPR
;
A
#
# COMPACT_ATOMS: atom_id res chain seq x y z
N MET A 1 11.99 11.98 -27.05
CA MET A 1 10.78 11.16 -26.83
C MET A 1 9.60 12.08 -26.60
N SER A 2 8.46 11.80 -27.25
CA SER A 2 7.32 12.72 -27.31
C SER A 2 6.59 12.80 -25.96
N GLN A 3 6.24 14.00 -25.53
CA GLN A 3 5.40 14.31 -24.35
C GLN A 3 4.12 13.45 -24.40
N GLY A 4 3.50 13.24 -25.56
CA GLY A 4 2.33 12.40 -25.72
C GLY A 4 2.51 10.92 -25.33
N ALA A 5 3.73 10.38 -25.41
CA ALA A 5 3.98 9.01 -24.96
C ALA A 5 3.92 8.89 -23.42
N PHE A 6 4.42 9.89 -22.72
CA PHE A 6 4.34 9.90 -21.25
C PHE A 6 2.92 10.22 -20.77
N ASP A 7 2.18 11.07 -21.46
CA ASP A 7 0.77 11.37 -21.14
C ASP A 7 -0.10 10.10 -21.18
N THR A 8 0.20 9.21 -22.14
CA THR A 8 -0.45 7.88 -22.20
C THR A 8 -0.12 7.02 -20.96
N VAL A 9 1.12 7.05 -20.50
CA VAL A 9 1.53 6.33 -19.27
C VAL A 9 0.81 6.88 -18.05
N VAL A 10 0.72 8.21 -17.92
CA VAL A 10 -0.02 8.84 -16.81
C VAL A 10 -1.49 8.43 -16.85
N SER A 11 -2.14 8.55 -18.00
CA SER A 11 -3.56 8.20 -18.16
C SER A 11 -3.85 6.74 -17.82
N ALA A 12 -2.93 5.82 -18.16
CA ALA A 12 -3.09 4.39 -17.92
C ALA A 12 -2.85 3.98 -16.44
N HIS A 13 -2.00 4.71 -15.71
CA HIS A 13 -1.49 4.22 -14.42
C HIS A 13 -1.76 5.14 -13.23
N HIS A 14 -2.18 6.40 -13.46
CA HIS A 14 -2.33 7.38 -12.39
C HIS A 14 -3.24 6.90 -11.25
N GLU A 15 -4.44 6.42 -11.61
CA GLU A 15 -5.41 5.97 -10.61
C GLU A 15 -4.93 4.74 -9.83
N GLU A 16 -4.24 3.82 -10.50
CA GLU A 16 -3.69 2.62 -9.85
C GLU A 16 -2.59 2.96 -8.85
N ILE A 17 -1.65 3.83 -9.23
CA ILE A 17 -0.57 4.30 -8.35
C ILE A 17 -1.12 5.09 -7.17
N PHE A 18 -2.10 5.97 -7.39
CA PHE A 18 -2.76 6.71 -6.32
C PHE A 18 -3.45 5.77 -5.32
N ARG A 19 -4.24 4.78 -5.80
CA ARG A 19 -4.90 3.78 -4.94
C ARG A 19 -3.89 2.96 -4.14
N TYR A 20 -2.79 2.57 -4.78
CA TYR A 20 -1.69 1.87 -4.12
C TYR A 20 -1.11 2.70 -2.97
N LEU A 21 -0.71 3.94 -3.24
CA LEU A 21 -0.13 4.83 -2.23
C LEU A 21 -1.11 5.11 -1.10
N ARG A 22 -2.37 5.41 -1.41
CA ARG A 22 -3.41 5.64 -0.41
C ARG A 22 -3.58 4.45 0.54
N ARG A 23 -3.56 3.22 0.00
CA ARG A 23 -3.67 2.00 0.81
C ARG A 23 -2.42 1.76 1.65
N VAL A 24 -1.25 1.99 1.11
CA VAL A 24 0.01 1.78 1.83
C VAL A 24 0.21 2.79 2.94
N ILE A 25 -0.08 4.07 2.69
CA ILE A 25 0.18 5.17 3.64
C ILE A 25 -0.94 5.29 4.68
N GLY A 26 -2.17 4.89 4.32
CA GLY A 26 -3.35 5.06 5.15
C GLY A 26 -3.99 6.44 5.04
N ALA A 27 -5.08 6.63 5.79
CA ALA A 27 -5.96 7.79 5.65
C ALA A 27 -5.36 9.14 6.10
N GLY A 28 -4.26 9.13 6.86
CA GLY A 28 -3.63 10.35 7.38
C GLY A 28 -2.43 10.84 6.58
N GLY A 29 -2.14 10.23 5.43
CA GLY A 29 -0.97 10.55 4.62
C GLY A 29 -1.29 11.29 3.32
N ASP A 30 -0.31 12.00 2.79
CA ASP A 30 -0.38 12.78 1.56
C ASP A 30 -0.19 11.88 0.33
N ALA A 31 -1.12 10.93 0.10
CA ALA A 31 -1.05 9.97 -1.00
C ALA A 31 -1.09 10.69 -2.37
N GLU A 32 -1.79 11.80 -2.46
CA GLU A 32 -1.86 12.61 -3.68
C GLU A 32 -0.51 13.24 -4.00
N ASP A 33 0.15 13.87 -3.02
CA ASP A 33 1.47 14.45 -3.20
C ASP A 33 2.52 13.40 -3.59
N LEU A 34 2.46 12.22 -2.98
CA LEU A 34 3.36 11.12 -3.34
C LEU A 34 3.05 10.54 -4.73
N SER A 35 1.78 10.53 -5.14
CA SER A 35 1.40 10.14 -6.50
C SER A 35 1.93 11.14 -7.52
N GLN A 36 1.75 12.43 -7.28
CA GLN A 36 2.30 13.49 -8.14
C GLN A 36 3.83 13.39 -8.23
N GLU A 37 4.51 13.25 -7.10
CA GLU A 37 5.99 13.10 -7.07
C GLU A 37 6.44 11.82 -7.79
N THR A 38 5.65 10.73 -7.74
CA THR A 38 5.91 9.51 -8.52
C THR A 38 5.98 9.82 -10.00
N PHE A 39 4.97 10.50 -10.53
CA PHE A 39 4.92 10.82 -11.96
C PHE A 39 5.91 11.90 -12.36
N LEU A 40 6.23 12.85 -11.50
CA LEU A 40 7.31 13.82 -11.75
C LEU A 40 8.68 13.13 -11.88
N ARG A 41 8.99 12.18 -11.00
CA ARG A 41 10.23 11.39 -11.11
C ARG A 41 10.22 10.49 -12.33
N ALA A 42 9.09 9.85 -12.60
CA ALA A 42 8.91 9.03 -13.78
C ALA A 42 9.15 9.85 -15.05
N TYR A 43 8.55 11.03 -15.17
CA TYR A 43 8.74 11.92 -16.31
C TYR A 43 10.21 12.25 -16.58
N ARG A 44 10.94 12.62 -15.53
CA ARG A 44 12.38 12.95 -15.61
C ARG A 44 13.24 11.77 -16.07
N ALA A 45 12.85 10.55 -15.74
CA ALA A 45 13.62 9.35 -16.03
C ALA A 45 13.09 8.55 -17.25
N PHE A 46 11.91 8.91 -17.77
CA PHE A 46 11.23 8.16 -18.82
C PHE A 46 12.05 8.03 -20.12
N GLY A 47 12.81 9.08 -20.46
CA GLY A 47 13.67 9.09 -21.64
C GLY A 47 14.82 8.07 -21.60
N ALA A 48 15.24 7.65 -20.41
CA ALA A 48 16.29 6.66 -20.22
C ALA A 48 15.76 5.23 -20.01
N LEU A 49 14.43 5.06 -19.98
CA LEU A 49 13.83 3.75 -19.77
C LEU A 49 13.99 2.88 -21.03
N PRO A 50 14.46 1.62 -20.92
CA PRO A 50 14.50 0.69 -22.04
C PRO A 50 13.13 0.49 -22.69
N LEU A 51 13.09 0.27 -24.01
CA LEU A 51 11.84 0.11 -24.77
C LEU A 51 11.02 -1.12 -24.36
N ASP A 52 11.68 -2.16 -23.86
CA ASP A 52 11.11 -3.41 -23.36
C ASP A 52 10.84 -3.40 -21.84
N ALA A 53 11.05 -2.26 -21.19
CA ALA A 53 10.84 -2.15 -19.74
C ALA A 53 9.37 -2.31 -19.36
N ASN A 54 9.12 -3.02 -18.27
CA ASN A 54 7.79 -3.06 -17.65
C ASN A 54 7.51 -1.73 -16.94
N VAL A 55 6.91 -0.79 -17.69
CA VAL A 55 6.58 0.57 -17.22
C VAL A 55 5.74 0.53 -15.93
N ARG A 56 4.77 -0.37 -15.85
CA ARG A 56 3.93 -0.53 -14.66
C ARG A 56 4.75 -0.91 -13.43
N ALA A 57 5.58 -1.95 -13.52
CA ALA A 57 6.45 -2.38 -12.43
C ALA A 57 7.45 -1.29 -12.03
N TRP A 58 7.97 -0.56 -12.99
CA TRP A 58 8.87 0.56 -12.75
C TRP A 58 8.20 1.71 -11.99
N LEU A 59 6.97 2.09 -12.35
CA LEU A 59 6.19 3.09 -11.60
C LEU A 59 5.94 2.65 -10.16
N PHE A 60 5.59 1.37 -9.94
CA PHE A 60 5.46 0.81 -8.59
C PHE A 60 6.77 0.87 -7.80
N SER A 61 7.93 0.69 -8.44
CA SER A 61 9.23 0.84 -7.78
C SER A 61 9.46 2.27 -7.30
N ILE A 62 9.14 3.27 -8.11
CA ILE A 62 9.25 4.69 -7.74
C ILE A 62 8.31 5.00 -6.57
N ALA A 63 7.02 4.64 -6.70
CA ALA A 63 6.02 4.87 -5.67
C ALA A 63 6.38 4.18 -4.33
N THR A 64 6.88 2.94 -4.40
CA THR A 64 7.33 2.19 -3.22
C THR A 64 8.51 2.86 -2.52
N ASN A 65 9.48 3.38 -3.27
CA ASN A 65 10.61 4.10 -2.70
C ASN A 65 10.16 5.41 -2.02
N LEU A 66 9.21 6.12 -2.60
CA LEU A 66 8.61 7.31 -1.98
C LEU A 66 7.86 6.95 -0.69
N ALA A 67 7.05 5.90 -0.69
CA ALA A 67 6.37 5.42 0.50
C ALA A 67 7.34 5.02 1.63
N LYS A 68 8.44 4.31 1.29
CA LYS A 68 9.50 3.98 2.26
C LYS A 68 10.14 5.23 2.88
N ASN A 69 10.42 6.25 2.06
CA ASN A 69 10.99 7.51 2.52
C ASN A 69 10.01 8.29 3.40
N TYR A 70 8.73 8.30 3.05
CA TYR A 70 7.66 8.89 3.85
C TYR A 70 7.64 8.28 5.27
N TYR A 71 7.63 6.94 5.39
CA TYR A 71 7.64 6.29 6.71
C TYR A 71 8.92 6.52 7.49
N ARG A 72 10.09 6.61 6.84
CA ARG A 72 11.34 6.96 7.52
C ARG A 72 11.29 8.39 8.08
N SER A 73 10.70 9.32 7.33
CA SER A 73 10.53 10.71 7.74
C SER A 73 9.56 10.81 8.93
N GLU A 74 8.41 10.14 8.85
CA GLU A 74 7.41 10.09 9.93
C GLU A 74 7.98 9.47 11.22
N THR A 75 8.74 8.39 11.10
CA THR A 75 9.38 7.76 12.27
C THR A 75 10.40 8.71 12.92
N ARG A 76 11.20 9.44 12.13
CA ARG A 76 12.15 10.44 12.65
C ARG A 76 11.41 11.60 13.32
N ARG A 77 10.33 12.10 12.70
CA ARG A 77 9.51 13.17 13.26
C ARG A 77 8.91 12.75 14.61
N ARG A 78 8.29 11.58 14.70
CA ARG A 78 7.71 11.05 15.96
C ARG A 78 8.75 10.90 17.07
N ARG A 79 9.95 10.44 16.74
CA ARG A 79 11.07 10.34 17.70
C ARG A 79 11.54 11.70 18.19
N ALA A 80 11.61 12.70 17.31
CA ALA A 80 12.06 14.05 17.65
C ALA A 80 11.04 14.80 18.52
N TYR A 81 9.73 14.59 18.33
CA TYR A 81 8.67 15.30 19.06
C TYR A 81 8.10 14.53 20.24
N GLY A 82 8.59 13.33 20.56
CA GLY A 82 8.16 12.55 21.73
C GLY A 82 6.70 12.09 21.71
N GLU A 83 6.03 12.16 20.57
CA GLU A 83 4.62 11.83 20.44
C GLU A 83 4.38 10.35 20.15
N VAL A 84 3.89 9.63 21.15
CA VAL A 84 3.12 8.40 20.97
C VAL A 84 1.67 8.80 20.72
N ARG A 85 1.32 9.13 19.48
CA ARG A 85 -0.09 9.33 19.12
C ARG A 85 -0.59 8.13 18.32
N ALA A 86 -1.48 7.35 18.95
CA ALA A 86 -2.31 6.38 18.25
C ALA A 86 -3.18 7.12 17.22
N THR A 87 -3.11 6.71 15.96
CA THR A 87 -3.98 7.25 14.91
C THR A 87 -5.40 6.79 15.17
N MET A 88 -6.26 7.70 15.63
CA MET A 88 -7.71 7.48 15.67
C MET A 88 -8.26 7.57 14.24
N ARG A 89 -9.08 6.59 13.88
CA ARG A 89 -9.85 6.56 12.64
C ARG A 89 -11.15 7.32 12.85
N GLU A 90 -11.49 8.18 11.90
CA GLU A 90 -12.85 8.67 11.75
C GLU A 90 -13.66 7.69 10.90
N GLY A 91 -14.83 7.30 11.42
CA GLY A 91 -15.69 6.27 10.86
C GLY A 91 -16.52 6.74 9.67
N ALA A 92 -16.84 5.80 8.79
CA ALA A 92 -17.82 5.97 7.73
C ALA A 92 -19.26 5.80 8.28
N GLY A 93 -20.21 6.56 7.73
CA GLY A 93 -21.60 6.58 8.17
C GLY A 93 -22.40 5.28 7.89
N PRO A 94 -23.66 5.17 8.36
CA PRO A 94 -24.42 3.92 8.39
C PRO A 94 -24.86 3.45 6.99
N ALA A 95 -24.69 2.15 6.72
CA ALA A 95 -25.07 1.45 5.50
C ALA A 95 -26.02 0.25 5.78
N PRO A 96 -26.79 -0.28 4.79
CA PRO A 96 -27.67 -1.44 4.96
C PRO A 96 -26.95 -2.69 5.48
N GLU A 97 -27.62 -3.54 6.28
CA GLU A 97 -27.01 -4.63 7.06
C GLU A 97 -26.11 -5.60 6.27
N ALA A 98 -26.48 -6.03 5.08
CA ALA A 98 -25.65 -6.95 4.27
C ALA A 98 -24.41 -6.27 3.69
N GLU A 99 -24.50 -4.98 3.31
CA GLU A 99 -23.35 -4.15 2.93
C GLU A 99 -22.52 -3.77 4.16
N LEU A 100 -23.13 -3.68 5.35
CA LEU A 100 -22.47 -3.39 6.60
C LEU A 100 -21.48 -4.50 6.97
N ILE A 101 -21.91 -5.77 6.95
CA ILE A 101 -21.05 -6.93 7.25
C ILE A 101 -19.85 -7.01 6.29
N SER A 102 -20.09 -6.79 4.99
CA SER A 102 -19.01 -6.76 3.99
C SER A 102 -18.08 -5.56 4.19
N ARG A 103 -18.62 -4.41 4.58
CA ARG A 103 -17.83 -3.20 4.89
C ARG A 103 -17.09 -3.32 6.22
N GLU A 104 -17.68 -3.90 7.24
CA GLU A 104 -17.04 -4.15 8.53
C GLU A 104 -15.87 -5.12 8.37
N THR A 105 -16.05 -6.22 7.63
CA THR A 105 -14.96 -7.16 7.32
C THR A 105 -13.88 -6.49 6.49
N GLY A 106 -14.24 -5.69 5.50
CA GLY A 106 -13.29 -4.92 4.68
C GLY A 106 -12.52 -3.89 5.50
N ALA A 107 -13.20 -3.17 6.40
CA ALA A 107 -12.57 -2.20 7.30
C ALA A 107 -11.62 -2.89 8.29
N LEU A 108 -12.00 -4.05 8.82
CA LEU A 108 -11.15 -4.85 9.71
C LEU A 108 -9.90 -5.35 8.98
N VAL A 109 -10.04 -5.88 7.76
CA VAL A 109 -8.88 -6.27 6.94
C VAL A 109 -7.96 -5.08 6.70
N GLU A 110 -8.50 -3.93 6.34
CA GLU A 110 -7.72 -2.71 6.12
C GLU A 110 -6.96 -2.31 7.40
N GLU A 111 -7.61 -2.38 8.56
CA GLU A 111 -6.98 -2.09 9.85
C GLU A 111 -5.82 -3.06 10.15
N ILE A 112 -6.02 -4.35 9.93
CA ILE A 112 -4.97 -5.36 10.11
C ILE A 112 -3.81 -5.10 9.14
N VAL A 113 -4.11 -4.78 7.88
CA VAL A 113 -3.09 -4.45 6.86
C VAL A 113 -2.27 -3.22 7.28
N GLN A 114 -2.91 -2.18 7.83
CA GLN A 114 -2.20 -0.99 8.33
C GLN A 114 -1.26 -1.29 9.50
N ARG A 115 -1.54 -2.32 10.29
CA ARG A 115 -0.68 -2.76 11.41
C ARG A 115 0.48 -3.68 10.98
N LEU A 116 0.50 -4.15 9.72
CA LEU A 116 1.60 -4.98 9.22
C LEU A 116 2.92 -4.19 9.20
N PRO A 117 4.06 -4.86 9.44
CA PRO A 117 5.36 -4.29 9.14
C PRO A 117 5.42 -3.79 7.71
N LEU A 118 6.05 -2.65 7.49
CA LEU A 118 6.00 -1.94 6.21
C LEU A 118 6.32 -2.84 4.99
N LYS A 119 7.39 -3.63 5.05
CA LYS A 119 7.74 -4.54 3.93
C LYS A 119 6.65 -5.58 3.63
N GLN A 120 5.99 -6.11 4.67
CA GLN A 120 4.90 -7.06 4.52
C GLN A 120 3.66 -6.40 3.90
N ARG A 121 3.33 -5.18 4.35
CA ARG A 121 2.23 -4.37 3.79
C ARG A 121 2.46 -4.06 2.32
N LEU A 122 3.65 -3.56 1.97
CA LEU A 122 4.04 -3.25 0.59
C LEU A 122 3.94 -4.48 -0.30
N ALA A 123 4.55 -5.60 0.09
CA ALA A 123 4.55 -6.83 -0.68
C ALA A 123 3.12 -7.39 -0.86
N PHE A 124 2.33 -7.42 0.21
CA PHE A 124 0.95 -7.88 0.19
C PHE A 124 0.09 -7.02 -0.76
N THR A 125 0.17 -5.71 -0.65
CA THR A 125 -0.61 -4.78 -1.49
C THR A 125 -0.24 -4.94 -2.95
N GLN A 126 1.05 -4.97 -3.28
CA GLN A 126 1.53 -5.17 -4.65
C GLN A 126 1.07 -6.52 -5.23
N ARG A 127 1.17 -7.62 -4.47
CA ARG A 127 0.82 -8.95 -4.99
C ARG A 127 -0.68 -9.19 -5.02
N LYS A 128 -1.40 -8.91 -3.92
CA LYS A 128 -2.80 -9.33 -3.75
C LYS A 128 -3.82 -8.32 -4.28
N ILE A 129 -3.47 -7.05 -4.27
CA ILE A 129 -4.37 -5.99 -4.75
C ILE A 129 -4.04 -5.61 -6.20
N HIS A 130 -2.75 -5.50 -6.52
CA HIS A 130 -2.30 -5.02 -7.83
C HIS A 130 -1.75 -6.14 -8.74
N GLY A 131 -1.60 -7.36 -8.27
CA GLY A 131 -1.22 -8.51 -9.07
C GLY A 131 0.19 -8.48 -9.65
N LEU A 132 1.13 -7.74 -9.02
CA LEU A 132 2.52 -7.70 -9.49
C LEU A 132 3.20 -9.07 -9.29
N GLU A 133 4.14 -9.38 -10.20
CA GLU A 133 4.97 -10.56 -10.07
C GLU A 133 6.05 -10.39 -9.00
N TYR A 134 6.48 -11.49 -8.38
CA TYR A 134 7.41 -11.45 -7.26
C TYR A 134 8.77 -10.83 -7.60
N ASP A 135 9.24 -10.96 -8.84
CA ASP A 135 10.46 -10.30 -9.30
C ASP A 135 10.31 -8.77 -9.25
N ALA A 136 9.19 -8.24 -9.76
CA ALA A 136 8.89 -6.81 -9.70
C ALA A 136 8.74 -6.32 -8.25
N ILE A 137 8.09 -7.10 -7.39
CA ILE A 137 7.96 -6.78 -5.97
C ILE A 137 9.34 -6.78 -5.29
N GLY A 138 10.16 -7.78 -5.56
CA GLY A 138 11.53 -7.87 -5.06
C GLY A 138 12.36 -6.64 -5.44
N GLN A 139 12.32 -6.25 -6.71
CA GLN A 139 12.99 -5.04 -7.20
C GLN A 139 12.49 -3.78 -6.47
N SER A 140 11.19 -3.60 -6.30
CA SER A 140 10.61 -2.43 -5.61
C SER A 140 10.96 -2.38 -4.13
N LEU A 141 11.07 -3.53 -3.48
CA LEU A 141 11.43 -3.65 -2.06
C LEU A 141 12.95 -3.64 -1.80
N GLY A 142 13.77 -3.86 -2.83
CA GLY A 142 15.21 -4.03 -2.71
C GLY A 142 15.57 -5.38 -2.07
N CYS A 143 14.90 -6.47 -2.49
CA CYS A 143 15.14 -7.83 -2.02
C CYS A 143 14.92 -8.86 -3.15
N SER A 144 15.21 -10.14 -2.90
CA SER A 144 14.94 -11.21 -3.86
C SER A 144 13.44 -11.47 -4.02
N ALA A 145 13.03 -12.08 -5.14
CA ALA A 145 11.66 -12.54 -5.37
C ALA A 145 11.21 -13.55 -4.29
N GLU A 146 12.11 -14.38 -3.81
CA GLU A 146 11.84 -15.32 -2.72
C GLU A 146 11.55 -14.59 -1.40
N SER A 147 12.34 -13.57 -1.06
CA SER A 147 12.07 -12.72 0.10
C SER A 147 10.75 -11.98 -0.03
N ALA A 148 10.41 -11.49 -1.23
CA ALA A 148 9.12 -10.86 -1.50
C ALA A 148 7.96 -11.83 -1.27
N ARG A 149 8.09 -13.09 -1.73
CA ARG A 149 7.12 -14.17 -1.48
C ARG A 149 6.96 -14.44 0.02
N ALA A 150 8.07 -14.52 0.76
CA ALA A 150 8.04 -14.70 2.21
C ALA A 150 7.30 -13.55 2.92
N HIS A 151 7.51 -12.29 2.51
CA HIS A 151 6.78 -11.14 3.04
C HIS A 151 5.27 -11.24 2.81
N VAL A 152 4.84 -11.65 1.61
CA VAL A 152 3.41 -11.87 1.30
C VAL A 152 2.83 -12.98 2.15
N PHE A 153 3.53 -14.11 2.29
CA PHE A 153 3.09 -15.22 3.14
C PHE A 153 2.93 -14.81 4.61
N GLN A 154 3.90 -14.11 5.16
CA GLN A 154 3.84 -13.60 6.53
C GLN A 154 2.69 -12.61 6.73
N ALA A 155 2.44 -11.73 5.75
CA ALA A 155 1.30 -10.81 5.76
C ALA A 155 -0.03 -11.56 5.81
N LEU A 156 -0.23 -12.54 4.92
CA LEU A 156 -1.44 -13.36 4.87
C LEU A 156 -1.67 -14.12 6.18
N ARG A 157 -0.62 -14.66 6.79
CA ARG A 157 -0.71 -15.35 8.08
C ARG A 157 -1.20 -14.41 9.18
N LYS A 158 -0.65 -13.19 9.25
CA LYS A 158 -1.06 -12.18 10.24
C LYS A 158 -2.48 -11.69 10.02
N ILE A 159 -2.88 -11.49 8.76
CA ILE A 159 -4.26 -11.09 8.42
C ILE A 159 -5.23 -12.18 8.89
N ARG A 160 -4.96 -13.45 8.60
CA ARG A 160 -5.80 -14.57 9.06
C ARG A 160 -5.90 -14.60 10.59
N GLN A 161 -4.77 -14.51 11.29
CA GLN A 161 -4.75 -14.48 12.76
C GLN A 161 -5.55 -13.32 13.33
N GLY A 162 -5.48 -12.15 12.72
CA GLY A 162 -6.27 -10.98 13.12
C GLY A 162 -7.78 -11.18 12.93
N LEU A 163 -8.19 -11.79 11.83
CA LEU A 163 -9.60 -12.11 11.56
C LEU A 163 -10.13 -13.17 12.52
N ASP A 164 -9.38 -14.25 12.76
CA ASP A 164 -9.77 -15.32 13.70
C ASP A 164 -9.90 -14.81 15.14
N GLY A 165 -9.05 -13.85 15.54
CA GLY A 165 -9.11 -13.21 16.83
C GLY A 165 -10.36 -12.35 17.04
N HIS A 166 -10.86 -11.70 15.99
CA HIS A 166 -12.08 -10.89 16.06
C HIS A 166 -13.35 -11.74 16.02
N GLY A 167 -13.37 -12.85 15.30
CA GLY A 167 -14.51 -13.77 15.27
C GLY A 167 -14.84 -14.41 16.63
N ARG A 168 -13.83 -14.61 17.47
CA ARG A 168 -14.01 -15.18 18.84
C ARG A 168 -14.58 -14.20 19.85
N VAL A 169 -14.42 -12.90 19.64
CA VAL A 169 -14.96 -11.86 20.54
C VAL A 169 -16.47 -11.64 20.32
N SER A 170 -16.96 -11.97 19.12
CA SER A 170 -18.37 -11.79 18.76
C SER A 170 -19.27 -12.96 19.20
N GLU A 171 -18.71 -14.08 19.69
CA GLU A 171 -19.46 -15.28 20.09
C GLU A 171 -19.60 -15.46 21.63
N GLU A 172 -19.24 -14.47 22.45
CA GLU A 172 -19.48 -14.56 23.89
C GLU A 172 -20.95 -14.21 24.18
N PRO A 173 -21.80 -15.18 24.64
CA PRO A 173 -23.21 -14.90 24.91
C PRO A 173 -23.35 -14.00 26.15
N PRO A 174 -24.38 -13.13 26.19
CA PRO A 174 -24.64 -12.28 27.35
C PRO A 174 -24.99 -13.16 28.55
N ARG A 175 -24.32 -12.90 29.66
CA ARG A 175 -24.65 -13.47 30.99
C ARG A 175 -25.90 -12.81 31.55
#